data_a798ee1e9f9c782b58591b0e519789bf
#
_entry.id   a798ee1e9f9c782b58591b0e519789bf
#
_cell.length_a   1.000
_cell.length_b   1.000
_cell.length_c   1.000
_cell.angle_alpha   90.00
_cell.angle_beta   90.00
_cell.angle_gamma   90.00
#
_symmetry.space_group_name_H-M   'P 1'
#
loop_
_entity.id
_entity.type
_entity.pdbx_description
1 polymer ?
#
loop_
_entity_poly.entity_id
_entity_poly.type
_entity_poly.pdbx_seq_one_letter_code
_entity_poly.pdbx_strand_id
1 'polypeptide(L)'
;MRAFFSLFAPALLVLGSCASTEAPAPSREPRAGSWRMELDVRTPLDAQAVTLPFLFDLQQDSGHWTLLVHNGEETILVDDVTITADTFHVRMPLFDSEFIGVPASDSTISGYWHNHLKGPEYRIPFIARAGLTQRFAQAAATHHDITGNWECHFAGGTPDAYPAIGIFKSVDGRVTGTFGTETGDYRYLDGVMSGDSLLLSSFDGSHAFLFNAELRGDSLIGRFRSGIHSQEPWTAVRNAAFTLRDPDSLTFLKEGHDMVEVRLPNLQGDSISPMDERFAGRVRMVQVMGSWCPNCVDETVLLTEMYEAYHDQGLDVFAIAFERYPEKGKAISSLTRFKERLGVKYDVLYGGESRKEVAAEKLPFLDHIMSYPTCIFIDRAGKVRRIRTGFYGPGTGEHYVNYRRNLKLFLEKMLAEPVEGKKAA
;
A
#
# COMPACT_ATOMS: atom_id res chain seq x y z
N MET A 1 -14.15 83.85 71.37
CA MET A 1 -14.84 82.65 70.93
C MET A 1 -14.64 82.56 69.43
N ARG A 2 -13.76 81.71 69.00
CA ARG A 2 -13.44 81.49 67.55
C ARG A 2 -13.87 80.08 67.21
N ALA A 3 -14.81 79.96 66.28
CA ALA A 3 -15.27 78.70 65.73
C ALA A 3 -14.36 78.23 64.59
N PHE A 4 -13.86 77.04 64.67
CA PHE A 4 -13.10 76.32 63.59
C PHE A 4 -14.12 75.54 62.76
N PHE A 5 -14.22 75.87 61.49
CA PHE A 5 -14.87 75.04 60.47
C PHE A 5 -13.88 74.06 59.86
N SER A 6 -14.07 72.76 59.99
CA SER A 6 -13.32 71.74 59.34
C SER A 6 -14.07 71.39 58.06
N LEU A 7 -13.37 71.59 56.92
CA LEU A 7 -13.80 71.08 55.62
C LEU A 7 -13.39 69.62 55.47
N PHE A 8 -14.38 68.73 55.31
CA PHE A 8 -14.14 67.34 54.84
C PHE A 8 -14.24 67.34 53.32
N ALA A 9 -13.16 66.93 52.61
CA ALA A 9 -13.17 66.61 51.19
C ALA A 9 -13.38 65.10 50.97
N PRO A 10 -14.33 64.68 50.10
CA PRO A 10 -14.46 63.25 49.81
C PRO A 10 -13.37 62.77 48.82
N ALA A 11 -12.65 61.77 49.26
CA ALA A 11 -11.72 61.08 48.37
C ALA A 11 -12.49 60.12 47.44
N LEU A 12 -12.46 60.39 46.12
CA LEU A 12 -13.01 59.53 45.09
C LEU A 12 -12.02 58.35 44.87
N LEU A 13 -12.38 57.16 45.35
CA LEU A 13 -11.68 55.91 45.00
C LEU A 13 -12.07 55.51 43.57
N VAL A 14 -11.20 55.72 42.60
CA VAL A 14 -11.32 55.10 41.26
C VAL A 14 -10.83 53.67 41.32
N LEU A 15 -11.80 52.74 41.42
CA LEU A 15 -11.54 51.31 41.23
C LEU A 15 -11.21 51.06 39.73
N GLY A 16 -9.95 51.02 39.39
CA GLY A 16 -9.47 50.56 38.08
C GLY A 16 -9.79 49.05 37.95
N SER A 17 -10.79 48.68 37.18
CA SER A 17 -11.06 47.31 36.76
C SER A 17 -10.00 46.91 35.76
N CYS A 18 -8.98 46.17 36.21
CA CYS A 18 -8.10 45.43 35.31
C CYS A 18 -8.92 44.30 34.70
N ALA A 19 -9.48 44.52 33.51
CA ALA A 19 -9.93 43.41 32.67
C ALA A 19 -8.70 42.63 32.26
N SER A 20 -8.45 41.48 32.88
CA SER A 20 -7.54 40.47 32.38
C SER A 20 -8.10 39.99 31.04
N THR A 21 -7.50 40.39 29.94
CA THR A 21 -7.69 39.76 28.66
C THR A 21 -7.15 38.34 28.79
N GLU A 22 -8.04 37.40 29.05
CA GLU A 22 -7.73 35.99 28.92
C GLU A 22 -7.22 35.74 27.49
N ALA A 23 -6.00 35.27 27.34
CA ALA A 23 -5.48 34.88 26.03
C ALA A 23 -6.44 33.84 25.41
N PRO A 24 -6.83 33.99 24.15
CA PRO A 24 -7.71 33.02 23.51
C PRO A 24 -7.14 31.60 23.69
N ALA A 25 -8.01 30.69 24.11
CA ALA A 25 -7.61 29.29 24.26
C ALA A 25 -6.90 28.81 22.96
N PRO A 26 -5.78 28.10 23.05
CA PRO A 26 -5.07 27.64 21.85
C PRO A 26 -6.01 26.84 20.97
N SER A 27 -5.97 27.13 19.67
CA SER A 27 -6.74 26.37 18.68
C SER A 27 -6.40 24.89 18.78
N ARG A 28 -7.41 24.03 18.78
CA ARG A 28 -7.24 22.57 18.68
C ARG A 28 -7.27 22.09 17.23
N GLU A 29 -7.63 22.95 16.28
CA GLU A 29 -7.64 22.57 14.88
C GLU A 29 -6.21 22.34 14.41
N PRO A 30 -5.89 21.14 13.85
CA PRO A 30 -4.57 20.81 13.36
C PRO A 30 -4.08 21.79 12.30
N ARG A 31 -2.83 22.16 12.36
CA ARG A 31 -2.22 23.07 11.38
C ARG A 31 -1.85 22.29 10.10
N ALA A 32 -1.95 22.96 8.96
CA ALA A 32 -1.40 22.46 7.70
C ALA A 32 0.14 22.34 7.78
N GLY A 33 0.72 21.46 6.96
CA GLY A 33 2.15 21.20 6.88
C GLY A 33 2.52 19.75 7.16
N SER A 34 3.81 19.52 7.43
CA SER A 34 4.37 18.18 7.60
C SER A 34 4.14 17.64 9.00
N TRP A 35 3.79 16.36 9.06
CA TRP A 35 3.48 15.61 10.27
C TRP A 35 4.19 14.25 10.26
N ARG A 36 4.46 13.71 11.45
CA ARG A 36 4.85 12.32 11.64
C ARG A 36 3.76 11.59 12.41
N MET A 37 3.24 10.50 11.81
CA MET A 37 2.40 9.51 12.45
C MET A 37 3.28 8.47 13.13
N GLU A 38 2.88 8.01 14.31
CA GLU A 38 3.52 6.94 15.07
C GLU A 38 2.46 5.94 15.50
N LEU A 39 2.42 4.77 14.83
CA LEU A 39 1.54 3.66 15.21
C LEU A 39 2.20 2.82 16.31
N ASP A 40 1.47 2.51 17.37
CA ASP A 40 1.92 1.60 18.43
C ASP A 40 1.66 0.15 17.99
N VAL A 41 2.67 -0.48 17.41
CA VAL A 41 2.58 -1.85 16.87
C VAL A 41 3.06 -2.91 17.87
N ARG A 42 3.02 -2.62 19.15
CA ARG A 42 3.33 -3.61 20.21
C ARG A 42 2.37 -4.79 20.18
N THR A 43 2.92 -5.94 20.48
CA THR A 43 2.20 -7.17 20.77
C THR A 43 2.38 -7.54 22.25
N PRO A 44 1.60 -8.47 22.82
CA PRO A 44 1.80 -8.95 24.20
C PRO A 44 3.18 -9.55 24.46
N LEU A 45 3.96 -9.86 23.42
CA LEU A 45 5.32 -10.40 23.53
C LEU A 45 6.40 -9.32 23.68
N ASP A 46 6.05 -8.05 23.50
CA ASP A 46 7.00 -6.94 23.54
C ASP A 46 7.08 -6.32 24.94
N ALA A 47 8.28 -6.32 25.53
CA ALA A 47 8.53 -5.70 26.82
C ALA A 47 8.59 -4.16 26.75
N GLN A 48 8.82 -3.59 25.57
CA GLN A 48 8.97 -2.15 25.33
C GLN A 48 8.03 -1.66 24.24
N ALA A 49 7.85 -0.35 24.16
CA ALA A 49 7.10 0.29 23.06
C ALA A 49 7.75 -0.03 21.70
N VAL A 50 6.93 -0.41 20.73
CA VAL A 50 7.35 -0.62 19.34
C VAL A 50 6.54 0.31 18.47
N THR A 51 7.21 1.30 17.90
CA THR A 51 6.56 2.36 17.11
C THR A 51 6.91 2.21 15.64
N LEU A 52 5.88 2.26 14.79
CA LEU A 52 6.00 2.34 13.34
C LEU A 52 5.71 3.78 12.91
N PRO A 53 6.75 4.54 12.52
CA PRO A 53 6.57 5.91 12.05
C PRO A 53 6.34 5.96 10.54
N PHE A 54 5.54 6.94 10.09
CA PHE A 54 5.51 7.39 8.71
C PHE A 54 5.24 8.89 8.63
N LEU A 55 5.61 9.50 7.51
CA LEU A 55 5.42 10.94 7.28
C LEU A 55 4.18 11.17 6.43
N PHE A 56 3.50 12.27 6.71
CA PHE A 56 2.42 12.78 5.89
C PHE A 56 2.36 14.31 5.95
N ASP A 57 1.78 14.91 4.93
CA ASP A 57 1.44 16.32 4.92
C ASP A 57 -0.08 16.50 5.03
N LEU A 58 -0.50 17.44 5.87
CA LEU A 58 -1.87 17.97 5.88
C LEU A 58 -1.91 19.24 5.02
N GLN A 59 -2.82 19.27 4.06
CA GLN A 59 -3.07 20.43 3.21
C GLN A 59 -4.53 20.85 3.34
N GLN A 60 -4.77 22.15 3.28
CA GLN A 60 -6.12 22.71 3.29
C GLN A 60 -6.27 23.66 2.12
N ASP A 61 -7.24 23.41 1.27
CA ASP A 61 -7.63 24.30 0.18
C ASP A 61 -9.13 24.58 0.24
N SER A 62 -9.49 25.87 0.30
CA SER A 62 -10.90 26.35 0.31
C SER A 62 -11.78 25.61 1.34
N GLY A 63 -11.20 25.27 2.51
CA GLY A 63 -11.86 24.57 3.59
C GLY A 63 -11.90 23.04 3.48
N HIS A 64 -11.35 22.47 2.39
CA HIS A 64 -11.22 21.03 2.21
C HIS A 64 -9.82 20.56 2.67
N TRP A 65 -9.80 19.52 3.49
CA TRP A 65 -8.58 18.90 3.94
C TRP A 65 -8.18 17.75 3.01
N THR A 66 -6.90 17.64 2.75
CA THR A 66 -6.28 16.47 2.12
C THR A 66 -5.07 16.03 2.92
N LEU A 67 -4.74 14.76 2.84
CA LEU A 67 -3.60 14.15 3.48
C LEU A 67 -2.74 13.44 2.44
N LEU A 68 -1.44 13.69 2.45
CA LEU A 68 -0.46 13.06 1.56
C LEU A 68 0.45 12.16 2.37
N VAL A 69 0.31 10.84 2.24
CA VAL A 69 1.24 9.89 2.89
C VAL A 69 2.47 9.71 2.02
N HIS A 70 3.65 9.76 2.63
CA HIS A 70 4.94 9.62 1.94
C HIS A 70 5.63 8.31 2.30
N ASN A 71 6.03 7.50 1.29
CA ASN A 71 6.85 6.31 1.43
C ASN A 71 7.95 6.34 0.36
N GLY A 72 9.17 6.72 0.71
CA GLY A 72 10.24 6.85 -0.29
C GLY A 72 9.90 7.84 -1.41
N GLU A 73 9.67 7.31 -2.61
CA GLU A 73 9.26 8.07 -3.79
C GLU A 73 7.74 8.06 -4.01
N GLU A 74 6.99 7.26 -3.25
CA GLU A 74 5.54 7.19 -3.33
C GLU A 74 4.89 8.32 -2.53
N THR A 75 3.83 8.90 -3.11
CA THR A 75 2.91 9.80 -2.40
C THR A 75 1.48 9.31 -2.62
N ILE A 76 0.79 9.01 -1.52
CA ILE A 76 -0.62 8.57 -1.55
C ILE A 76 -1.50 9.76 -1.18
N LEU A 77 -2.30 10.22 -2.12
CA LEU A 77 -3.30 11.26 -1.90
C LEU A 77 -4.54 10.65 -1.23
N VAL A 78 -4.92 11.22 -0.08
CA VAL A 78 -6.14 10.90 0.64
C VAL A 78 -7.03 12.14 0.65
N ASP A 79 -8.19 12.06 0.04
CA ASP A 79 -9.14 13.16 -0.17
C ASP A 79 -10.43 13.05 0.68
N ASP A 80 -10.67 11.89 1.31
CA ASP A 80 -11.76 11.70 2.27
C ASP A 80 -11.26 11.99 3.68
N VAL A 81 -11.17 13.30 4.00
CA VAL A 81 -10.58 13.82 5.23
C VAL A 81 -11.52 14.80 5.90
N THR A 82 -11.89 14.54 7.15
CA THR A 82 -12.68 15.43 8.00
C THR A 82 -11.86 15.83 9.22
N ILE A 83 -11.55 17.11 9.35
CA ILE A 83 -10.80 17.68 10.49
C ILE A 83 -11.59 18.86 11.06
N THR A 84 -11.79 18.81 12.38
CA THR A 84 -12.32 19.91 13.19
C THR A 84 -11.55 19.98 14.50
N ALA A 85 -11.94 20.88 15.41
CA ALA A 85 -11.34 20.94 16.75
C ALA A 85 -11.52 19.65 17.59
N ASP A 86 -12.52 18.83 17.26
CA ASP A 86 -12.89 17.63 18.03
C ASP A 86 -12.86 16.33 17.21
N THR A 87 -12.50 16.41 15.93
CA THR A 87 -12.55 15.26 15.02
C THR A 87 -11.34 15.26 14.11
N PHE A 88 -10.69 14.10 14.02
CA PHE A 88 -9.75 13.75 12.97
C PHE A 88 -10.21 12.41 12.39
N HIS A 89 -10.77 12.44 11.17
CA HIS A 89 -11.24 11.26 10.48
C HIS A 89 -10.69 11.25 9.06
N VAL A 90 -9.99 10.19 8.71
CA VAL A 90 -9.31 10.01 7.41
C VAL A 90 -9.59 8.62 6.89
N ARG A 91 -10.26 8.50 5.74
CA ARG A 91 -10.52 7.22 5.07
C ARG A 91 -9.54 7.00 3.94
N MET A 92 -8.89 5.85 3.95
CA MET A 92 -7.94 5.51 2.90
C MET A 92 -8.64 5.29 1.55
N PRO A 93 -8.05 5.74 0.41
CA PRO A 93 -8.75 5.83 -0.86
C PRO A 93 -9.10 4.48 -1.49
N LEU A 94 -8.24 3.48 -1.34
CA LEU A 94 -8.37 2.17 -1.99
C LEU A 94 -8.72 1.06 -0.99
N PHE A 95 -8.09 1.08 0.18
CA PHE A 95 -8.22 0.02 1.16
C PHE A 95 -9.27 0.40 2.23
N ASP A 96 -10.00 -0.58 2.72
CA ASP A 96 -11.03 -0.37 3.73
C ASP A 96 -10.39 -0.20 5.11
N SER A 97 -9.78 0.95 5.28
CA SER A 97 -9.16 1.37 6.54
C SER A 97 -9.30 2.87 6.77
N GLU A 98 -9.23 3.27 8.03
CA GLU A 98 -9.43 4.66 8.42
C GLU A 98 -8.65 5.02 9.69
N PHE A 99 -8.32 6.30 9.83
CA PHE A 99 -7.85 6.88 11.07
C PHE A 99 -9.01 7.60 11.75
N ILE A 100 -9.22 7.30 13.02
CA ILE A 100 -10.21 7.96 13.87
C ILE A 100 -9.47 8.51 15.09
N GLY A 101 -9.55 9.82 15.29
CA GLY A 101 -8.82 10.47 16.37
C GLY A 101 -9.39 11.81 16.77
N VAL A 102 -8.73 12.44 17.73
CA VAL A 102 -9.08 13.75 18.27
C VAL A 102 -7.82 14.61 18.31
N PRO A 103 -7.87 15.85 17.82
CA PRO A 103 -6.81 16.81 18.02
C PRO A 103 -6.70 17.18 19.51
N ALA A 104 -5.52 16.97 20.08
CA ALA A 104 -5.20 17.45 21.43
C ALA A 104 -4.74 18.92 21.41
N SER A 105 -4.12 19.33 20.31
CA SER A 105 -3.70 20.72 20.02
C SER A 105 -3.57 20.89 18.50
N ASP A 106 -3.17 22.06 18.05
CA ASP A 106 -2.84 22.37 16.65
C ASP A 106 -1.65 21.55 16.10
N SER A 107 -0.91 20.86 16.97
CA SER A 107 0.32 20.14 16.64
C SER A 107 0.35 18.68 17.13
N THR A 108 -0.75 18.21 17.73
CA THR A 108 -0.84 16.82 18.23
C THR A 108 -2.23 16.24 17.99
N ILE A 109 -2.26 15.06 17.37
CA ILE A 109 -3.48 14.26 17.17
C ILE A 109 -3.24 12.89 17.75
N SER A 110 -4.26 12.29 18.39
CA SER A 110 -4.19 10.92 18.89
C SER A 110 -5.47 10.16 18.58
N GLY A 111 -5.37 8.85 18.44
CA GLY A 111 -6.49 8.00 18.10
C GLY A 111 -6.05 6.58 17.76
N TYR A 112 -6.74 5.98 16.81
CA TYR A 112 -6.37 4.66 16.30
C TYR A 112 -6.60 4.55 14.80
N TRP A 113 -5.77 3.71 14.17
CA TRP A 113 -5.97 3.23 12.80
C TRP A 113 -6.74 1.91 12.86
N HIS A 114 -7.82 1.84 12.09
CA HIS A 114 -8.66 0.65 11.95
C HIS A 114 -8.56 0.11 10.52
N ASN A 115 -8.22 -1.17 10.37
CA ASN A 115 -8.29 -1.89 9.11
C ASN A 115 -9.43 -2.90 9.18
N HIS A 116 -10.55 -2.58 8.52
CA HIS A 116 -11.80 -3.35 8.59
C HIS A 116 -11.65 -4.77 8.04
N LEU A 117 -10.75 -4.99 7.06
CA LEU A 117 -10.49 -6.31 6.47
C LEU A 117 -9.76 -7.27 7.41
N LYS A 118 -9.20 -6.76 8.51
CA LYS A 118 -8.53 -7.56 9.55
C LYS A 118 -9.45 -7.84 10.77
N GLY A 119 -10.68 -7.38 10.70
CA GLY A 119 -11.71 -7.58 11.72
C GLY A 119 -12.01 -6.35 12.57
N PRO A 120 -13.14 -6.36 13.30
CA PRO A 120 -13.65 -5.20 14.04
C PRO A 120 -12.74 -4.75 15.18
N GLU A 121 -11.94 -5.65 15.73
CA GLU A 121 -11.03 -5.39 16.86
C GLU A 121 -9.62 -4.99 16.40
N TYR A 122 -9.35 -5.00 15.07
CA TYR A 122 -8.03 -4.63 14.56
C TYR A 122 -7.84 -3.13 14.55
N ARG A 123 -7.45 -2.59 15.71
CA ARG A 123 -7.22 -1.17 15.94
C ARG A 123 -5.82 -0.94 16.51
N ILE A 124 -5.05 -0.10 15.84
CA ILE A 124 -3.70 0.25 16.24
C ILE A 124 -3.69 1.69 16.74
N PRO A 125 -3.35 1.95 18.03
CA PRO A 125 -3.25 3.29 18.55
C PRO A 125 -2.20 4.11 17.80
N PHE A 126 -2.44 5.41 17.64
CA PHE A 126 -1.48 6.33 17.06
C PHE A 126 -1.36 7.64 17.82
N ILE A 127 -0.22 8.29 17.63
CA ILE A 127 0.00 9.70 17.93
C ILE A 127 0.63 10.34 16.69
N ALA A 128 0.08 11.47 16.24
CA ALA A 128 0.66 12.27 15.17
C ALA A 128 1.16 13.62 15.74
N ARG A 129 2.34 14.05 15.26
CA ARG A 129 2.99 15.31 15.70
C ARG A 129 3.40 16.16 14.50
N ALA A 130 3.01 17.42 14.53
CA ALA A 130 3.34 18.39 13.49
C ALA A 130 4.80 18.85 13.59
N GLY A 131 5.37 19.20 12.43
CA GLY A 131 6.71 19.76 12.33
C GLY A 131 7.85 18.74 12.43
N LEU A 132 7.54 17.44 12.52
CA LEU A 132 8.52 16.37 12.47
C LEU A 132 8.66 15.90 11.02
N THR A 133 9.83 16.13 10.43
CA THR A 133 10.14 15.82 9.02
C THR A 133 11.04 14.58 8.86
N GLN A 134 11.47 14.00 9.96
CA GLN A 134 12.28 12.77 9.97
C GLN A 134 11.40 11.59 10.36
N ARG A 135 11.41 10.54 9.55
CA ARG A 135 10.67 9.30 9.82
C ARG A 135 11.20 8.62 11.09
N PHE A 136 12.49 8.42 11.18
CA PHE A 136 13.19 7.90 12.36
C PHE A 136 14.20 8.94 12.86
N ALA A 137 14.43 8.95 14.16
CA ALA A 137 15.53 9.76 14.71
C ALA A 137 16.88 9.14 14.32
N GLN A 138 17.78 9.93 13.76
CA GLN A 138 19.15 9.53 13.56
C GLN A 138 19.91 9.70 14.87
N ALA A 139 20.27 8.59 15.51
CA ALA A 139 20.99 8.59 16.79
C ALA A 139 22.52 8.66 16.62
N ALA A 140 23.04 8.22 15.46
CA ALA A 140 24.49 8.18 15.19
C ALA A 140 24.84 9.08 13.99
N ALA A 141 26.01 9.74 14.07
CA ALA A 141 26.56 10.51 12.96
C ALA A 141 27.20 9.64 11.86
N THR A 142 27.55 8.39 12.19
CA THR A 142 28.11 7.41 11.25
C THR A 142 27.02 6.50 10.76
N HIS A 143 27.08 6.14 9.48
CA HIS A 143 26.16 5.19 8.84
C HIS A 143 26.90 4.37 7.78
N HIS A 144 26.45 3.15 7.57
CA HIS A 144 26.99 2.27 6.54
C HIS A 144 26.18 2.42 5.25
N ASP A 145 26.86 2.37 4.12
CA ASP A 145 26.20 2.27 2.82
C ASP A 145 25.73 0.81 2.60
N ILE A 146 24.41 0.63 2.53
CA ILE A 146 23.80 -0.67 2.25
C ILE A 146 23.21 -0.73 0.84
N THR A 147 23.57 0.20 -0.03
CA THR A 147 23.10 0.22 -1.44
C THR A 147 23.40 -1.10 -2.13
N GLY A 148 22.45 -1.59 -2.93
CA GLY A 148 22.56 -2.78 -3.76
C GLY A 148 21.59 -3.90 -3.39
N ASN A 149 21.84 -5.08 -3.98
CA ASN A 149 20.99 -6.25 -3.78
C ASN A 149 21.52 -7.14 -2.66
N TRP A 150 20.59 -7.63 -1.86
CA TRP A 150 20.83 -8.50 -0.72
C TRP A 150 20.03 -9.79 -0.86
N GLU A 151 20.66 -10.92 -0.66
CA GLU A 151 19.97 -12.20 -0.48
C GLU A 151 19.38 -12.25 0.93
N CYS A 152 18.05 -12.34 1.00
CA CYS A 152 17.30 -12.27 2.26
C CYS A 152 16.55 -13.58 2.52
N HIS A 153 16.44 -13.96 3.80
CA HIS A 153 15.66 -15.09 4.25
C HIS A 153 14.78 -14.67 5.42
N PHE A 154 13.48 -14.84 5.25
CA PHE A 154 12.46 -14.54 6.24
C PHE A 154 11.99 -15.82 6.93
N ALA A 155 11.55 -15.71 8.19
CA ALA A 155 11.06 -16.81 9.02
C ALA A 155 11.99 -18.03 9.07
N GLY A 156 13.29 -17.82 8.95
CA GLY A 156 14.30 -18.89 8.91
C GLY A 156 14.15 -19.89 10.05
N GLY A 157 14.26 -21.18 9.73
CA GLY A 157 14.10 -22.29 10.68
C GLY A 157 12.65 -22.69 10.97
N THR A 158 11.67 -22.12 10.25
CA THR A 158 10.25 -22.49 10.34
C THR A 158 9.75 -23.07 9.00
N PRO A 159 8.60 -23.78 8.99
CA PRO A 159 7.96 -24.21 7.75
C PRO A 159 7.55 -23.08 6.81
N ASP A 160 7.38 -21.86 7.35
CA ASP A 160 6.96 -20.68 6.61
C ASP A 160 8.14 -19.87 6.06
N ALA A 161 9.37 -20.42 6.09
CA ALA A 161 10.57 -19.74 5.59
C ALA A 161 10.49 -19.47 4.09
N TYR A 162 10.84 -18.25 3.68
CA TYR A 162 10.87 -17.85 2.28
C TYR A 162 12.06 -16.94 1.95
N PRO A 163 12.57 -17.03 0.70
CA PRO A 163 13.63 -16.15 0.22
C PRO A 163 13.08 -14.82 -0.29
N ALA A 164 13.92 -13.78 -0.26
CA ALA A 164 13.63 -12.48 -0.85
C ALA A 164 14.90 -11.81 -1.38
N ILE A 165 14.75 -10.83 -2.25
CA ILE A 165 15.81 -9.91 -2.65
C ILE A 165 15.55 -8.57 -1.95
N GLY A 166 16.46 -8.14 -1.07
CA GLY A 166 16.48 -6.77 -0.57
C GLY A 166 17.11 -5.87 -1.62
N ILE A 167 16.40 -4.81 -2.00
CA ILE A 167 16.82 -3.82 -3.01
C ILE A 167 16.88 -2.49 -2.30
N PHE A 168 18.08 -2.00 -1.97
CA PHE A 168 18.25 -0.80 -1.17
C PHE A 168 19.08 0.27 -1.88
N LYS A 169 18.75 1.52 -1.59
CA LYS A 169 19.50 2.73 -1.93
C LYS A 169 19.73 3.52 -0.66
N SER A 170 20.99 3.79 -0.37
CA SER A 170 21.43 4.54 0.81
C SER A 170 22.08 5.87 0.37
N VAL A 171 21.60 6.98 0.92
CA VAL A 171 22.14 8.32 0.66
C VAL A 171 22.15 9.09 1.97
N ASP A 172 23.30 9.50 2.46
CA ASP A 172 23.49 10.28 3.69
C ASP A 172 22.74 9.68 4.90
N GLY A 173 22.77 8.35 5.03
CA GLY A 173 22.10 7.60 6.09
C GLY A 173 20.60 7.37 5.88
N ARG A 174 19.94 8.05 4.94
CA ARG A 174 18.58 7.68 4.53
C ARG A 174 18.64 6.45 3.66
N VAL A 175 17.75 5.49 3.93
CA VAL A 175 17.62 4.26 3.16
C VAL A 175 16.22 4.18 2.59
N THR A 176 16.13 3.96 1.29
CA THR A 176 14.89 3.63 0.59
C THR A 176 15.06 2.30 -0.14
N GLY A 177 13.95 1.62 -0.41
CA GLY A 177 13.99 0.36 -1.14
C GLY A 177 12.79 -0.52 -0.88
N THR A 178 12.97 -1.82 -1.09
CA THR A 178 11.94 -2.84 -0.87
C THR A 178 12.58 -4.22 -0.71
N PHE A 179 11.74 -5.22 -0.39
CA PHE A 179 12.06 -6.63 -0.55
C PHE A 179 11.17 -7.20 -1.65
N GLY A 180 11.78 -7.81 -2.66
CA GLY A 180 11.06 -8.60 -3.66
C GLY A 180 11.02 -10.06 -3.23
N THR A 181 9.85 -10.69 -3.28
CA THR A 181 9.62 -12.12 -3.01
C THR A 181 9.04 -12.82 -4.22
N GLU A 182 8.90 -14.13 -4.21
CA GLU A 182 8.25 -14.88 -5.30
C GLU A 182 6.75 -14.52 -5.47
N THR A 183 6.13 -13.89 -4.46
CA THR A 183 4.71 -13.55 -4.49
C THR A 183 4.42 -12.06 -4.72
N GLY A 184 5.47 -11.22 -4.79
CA GLY A 184 5.40 -9.78 -4.97
C GLY A 184 6.42 -9.03 -4.14
N ASP A 185 6.28 -7.73 -4.00
CA ASP A 185 7.19 -6.90 -3.22
C ASP A 185 6.53 -6.26 -1.99
N TYR A 186 7.37 -5.66 -1.13
CA TYR A 186 6.93 -4.91 0.06
C TYR A 186 6.74 -3.41 -0.22
N ARG A 187 6.53 -3.06 -1.50
CA ARG A 187 6.32 -1.69 -1.98
C ARG A 187 7.46 -0.74 -1.57
N TYR A 188 7.13 0.47 -1.20
CA TYR A 188 8.12 1.49 -0.88
C TYR A 188 8.44 1.51 0.61
N LEU A 189 9.65 1.10 0.97
CA LEU A 189 10.18 1.26 2.32
C LEU A 189 11.03 2.52 2.39
N ASP A 190 10.94 3.23 3.50
CA ASP A 190 11.73 4.43 3.77
C ASP A 190 12.19 4.46 5.23
N GLY A 191 13.42 4.85 5.45
CA GLY A 191 13.99 4.88 6.78
C GLY A 191 15.44 5.32 6.84
N VAL A 192 16.18 4.77 7.79
CA VAL A 192 17.56 5.21 8.07
C VAL A 192 18.48 4.05 8.40
N MET A 193 19.76 4.25 8.08
CA MET A 193 20.88 3.52 8.65
C MET A 193 21.55 4.43 9.69
N SER A 194 21.52 4.08 10.97
CA SER A 194 22.06 4.87 12.07
C SER A 194 23.05 4.02 12.86
N GLY A 195 24.36 4.27 12.71
CA GLY A 195 25.39 3.32 13.14
C GLY A 195 25.18 2.00 12.42
N ASP A 196 25.14 0.91 13.21
CA ASP A 196 24.88 -0.44 12.70
C ASP A 196 23.38 -0.79 12.61
N SER A 197 22.48 0.14 12.96
CA SER A 197 21.05 -0.13 13.02
C SER A 197 20.33 0.34 11.74
N LEU A 198 19.66 -0.60 11.06
CA LEU A 198 18.74 -0.33 9.96
C LEU A 198 17.30 -0.27 10.48
N LEU A 199 16.59 0.80 10.17
CA LEU A 199 15.18 0.99 10.49
C LEU A 199 14.43 1.41 9.22
N LEU A 200 13.43 0.62 8.80
CA LEU A 200 12.59 0.92 7.63
C LEU A 200 11.12 0.77 8.00
N SER A 201 10.27 1.61 7.45
CA SER A 201 8.82 1.44 7.58
C SER A 201 8.09 1.82 6.28
N SER A 202 6.86 1.33 6.18
CA SER A 202 5.92 1.69 5.12
C SER A 202 4.50 1.66 5.66
N PHE A 203 3.66 2.56 5.15
CA PHE A 203 2.22 2.58 5.42
C PHE A 203 1.47 2.94 4.14
N ASP A 204 0.61 2.06 3.66
CA ASP A 204 -0.15 2.24 2.42
C ASP A 204 -1.68 2.21 2.61
N GLY A 205 -2.15 2.09 3.86
CA GLY A 205 -3.56 1.94 4.19
C GLY A 205 -4.04 0.48 4.26
N SER A 206 -3.33 -0.47 3.64
CA SER A 206 -3.54 -1.92 3.80
C SER A 206 -2.53 -2.51 4.77
N HIS A 207 -1.28 -2.07 4.64
CA HIS A 207 -0.14 -2.55 5.41
C HIS A 207 0.43 -1.46 6.31
N ALA A 208 0.97 -1.92 7.43
CA ALA A 208 1.82 -1.15 8.33
C ALA A 208 3.07 -2.00 8.57
N PHE A 209 4.13 -1.79 7.78
CA PHE A 209 5.35 -2.58 7.78
C PHE A 209 6.46 -1.88 8.54
N LEU A 210 7.11 -2.61 9.44
CA LEU A 210 8.28 -2.17 10.17
C LEU A 210 9.37 -3.22 10.08
N PHE A 211 10.53 -2.83 9.56
CA PHE A 211 11.73 -3.65 9.51
C PHE A 211 12.80 -3.00 10.37
N ASN A 212 13.40 -3.77 11.22
CA ASN A 212 14.61 -3.38 11.93
C ASN A 212 15.68 -4.47 11.74
N ALA A 213 16.93 -4.07 11.67
CA ALA A 213 18.06 -4.99 11.66
C ALA A 213 19.32 -4.35 12.22
N GLU A 214 20.25 -5.20 12.62
CA GLU A 214 21.61 -4.84 12.99
C GLU A 214 22.56 -5.36 11.91
N LEU A 215 23.44 -4.50 11.43
CA LEU A 215 24.53 -4.89 10.53
C LEU A 215 25.66 -5.50 11.36
N ARG A 216 26.00 -6.75 11.05
CA ARG A 216 27.09 -7.50 11.67
C ARG A 216 28.03 -8.02 10.57
N GLY A 217 29.13 -7.31 10.37
CA GLY A 217 30.00 -7.58 9.20
C GLY A 217 29.24 -7.35 7.90
N ASP A 218 29.14 -8.36 7.05
CA ASP A 218 28.43 -8.30 5.77
C ASP A 218 26.98 -8.84 5.84
N SER A 219 26.42 -8.97 7.06
CA SER A 219 25.10 -9.54 7.27
C SER A 219 24.18 -8.57 8.00
N LEU A 220 22.91 -8.52 7.62
CA LEU A 220 21.83 -7.89 8.37
C LEU A 220 21.06 -8.98 9.11
N ILE A 221 20.80 -8.76 10.40
CA ILE A 221 20.01 -9.67 11.25
C ILE A 221 18.93 -8.86 11.93
N GLY A 222 17.68 -9.20 11.67
CA GLY A 222 16.60 -8.34 12.10
C GLY A 222 15.26 -9.02 12.30
N ARG A 223 14.25 -8.16 12.44
CA ARG A 223 12.86 -8.53 12.60
C ARG A 223 11.98 -7.72 11.69
N PHE A 224 11.02 -8.39 11.07
CA PHE A 224 9.92 -7.80 10.32
C PHE A 224 8.65 -7.86 11.16
N ARG A 225 7.83 -6.80 11.05
CA ARG A 225 6.49 -6.74 11.64
C ARG A 225 5.49 -6.26 10.59
N SER A 226 4.34 -6.92 10.55
CA SER A 226 3.17 -6.47 9.79
C SER A 226 2.07 -6.08 10.80
N GLY A 227 2.01 -4.79 11.12
CA GLY A 227 1.12 -4.27 12.16
C GLY A 227 1.29 -4.99 13.51
N ILE A 228 0.15 -5.37 14.13
CA ILE A 228 0.11 -6.08 15.41
C ILE A 228 -0.16 -7.59 15.26
N HIS A 229 -0.32 -8.09 14.03
CA HIS A 229 -0.81 -9.47 13.79
C HIS A 229 0.29 -10.45 13.35
N SER A 230 1.44 -9.96 12.88
CA SER A 230 2.54 -10.85 12.47
C SER A 230 3.90 -10.22 12.75
N GLN A 231 4.84 -11.07 13.15
CA GLN A 231 6.25 -10.73 13.28
C GLN A 231 7.11 -11.96 13.02
N GLU A 232 8.23 -11.75 12.33
CA GLU A 232 9.15 -12.83 12.00
C GLU A 232 10.60 -12.34 11.96
N PRO A 233 11.59 -13.22 12.23
CA PRO A 233 12.99 -12.90 12.02
C PRO A 233 13.32 -12.85 10.53
N TRP A 234 14.32 -12.04 10.18
CA TRP A 234 14.91 -12.07 8.85
C TRP A 234 16.42 -11.86 8.93
N THR A 235 17.09 -12.38 7.92
CA THR A 235 18.54 -12.21 7.73
C THR A 235 18.83 -11.85 6.30
N ALA A 236 19.92 -11.14 6.05
CA ALA A 236 20.37 -10.86 4.70
C ALA A 236 21.91 -10.85 4.61
N VAL A 237 22.42 -11.20 3.43
CA VAL A 237 23.83 -11.08 3.06
C VAL A 237 23.94 -10.39 1.71
N ARG A 238 25.04 -9.63 1.47
CA ARG A 238 25.27 -9.04 0.15
C ARG A 238 25.46 -10.14 -0.89
N ASN A 239 24.56 -10.19 -1.85
CA ASN A 239 24.68 -11.12 -2.98
C ASN A 239 23.98 -10.55 -4.21
N ALA A 240 24.73 -9.82 -5.04
CA ALA A 240 24.20 -9.22 -6.26
C ALA A 240 23.80 -10.27 -7.34
N ALA A 241 24.28 -11.51 -7.21
CA ALA A 241 23.98 -12.59 -8.17
C ALA A 241 22.77 -13.43 -7.75
N PHE A 242 22.22 -13.20 -6.54
CA PHE A 242 21.05 -13.96 -6.07
C PHE A 242 19.81 -13.64 -6.91
N THR A 243 19.08 -14.66 -7.27
CA THR A 243 17.82 -14.57 -8.00
C THR A 243 16.80 -15.51 -7.38
N LEU A 244 15.54 -15.08 -7.40
CA LEU A 244 14.39 -15.91 -7.06
C LEU A 244 14.01 -16.81 -8.24
N ARG A 245 13.12 -17.77 -8.01
CA ARG A 245 12.57 -18.59 -9.09
C ARG A 245 11.89 -17.71 -10.13
N ASP A 246 11.89 -18.19 -11.38
CA ASP A 246 11.22 -17.48 -12.47
C ASP A 246 9.72 -17.38 -12.19
N PRO A 247 9.15 -16.15 -12.06
CA PRO A 247 7.73 -15.95 -11.79
C PRO A 247 6.81 -16.53 -12.88
N ASP A 248 7.31 -16.77 -14.09
CA ASP A 248 6.56 -17.41 -15.17
C ASP A 248 6.51 -18.95 -15.03
N SER A 249 7.17 -19.53 -14.01
CA SER A 249 7.20 -20.96 -13.70
C SER A 249 6.49 -21.37 -12.41
N LEU A 250 5.91 -20.39 -11.69
CA LEU A 250 5.35 -20.63 -10.35
C LEU A 250 3.89 -21.09 -10.34
N THR A 251 3.13 -20.76 -11.36
CA THR A 251 1.75 -21.20 -11.60
C THR A 251 1.61 -21.62 -13.04
N PHE A 252 0.94 -22.71 -13.32
CA PHE A 252 0.80 -23.28 -14.66
C PHE A 252 -0.59 -23.88 -14.87
N LEU A 253 -0.92 -24.21 -16.13
CA LEU A 253 -2.14 -24.92 -16.46
C LEU A 253 -2.02 -26.40 -16.03
N LYS A 254 -3.10 -26.97 -15.54
CA LYS A 254 -3.19 -28.41 -15.36
C LYS A 254 -3.09 -29.13 -16.70
N GLU A 255 -2.60 -30.35 -16.68
CA GLU A 255 -2.54 -31.22 -17.85
C GLU A 255 -3.92 -31.34 -18.52
N GLY A 256 -3.97 -31.22 -19.83
CA GLY A 256 -5.19 -31.27 -20.63
C GLY A 256 -5.93 -29.93 -20.79
N HIS A 257 -5.46 -28.85 -20.17
CA HIS A 257 -5.98 -27.51 -20.38
C HIS A 257 -4.99 -26.64 -21.15
N ASP A 258 -5.47 -25.89 -22.13
CA ASP A 258 -4.69 -24.89 -22.90
C ASP A 258 -5.39 -23.52 -22.99
N MET A 259 -6.57 -23.39 -22.40
CA MET A 259 -7.44 -22.23 -22.44
C MET A 259 -7.92 -21.82 -21.06
N VAL A 260 -8.40 -20.57 -20.93
CA VAL A 260 -9.02 -20.02 -19.70
C VAL A 260 -10.53 -20.29 -19.73
N GLU A 261 -10.94 -21.42 -19.23
CA GLU A 261 -12.35 -21.83 -19.20
C GLU A 261 -13.06 -21.29 -17.95
N VAL A 262 -13.44 -20.02 -17.98
CA VAL A 262 -14.14 -19.36 -16.87
C VAL A 262 -15.27 -18.48 -17.38
N ARG A 263 -16.39 -18.46 -16.64
CA ARG A 263 -17.52 -17.56 -16.87
C ARG A 263 -18.01 -17.03 -15.54
N LEU A 264 -17.91 -15.72 -15.32
CA LEU A 264 -18.22 -15.07 -14.05
C LEU A 264 -19.06 -13.81 -14.28
N PRO A 265 -19.83 -13.35 -13.28
CA PRO A 265 -20.54 -12.09 -13.35
C PRO A 265 -19.55 -10.90 -13.28
N ASN A 266 -19.76 -9.90 -14.11
CA ASN A 266 -19.12 -8.59 -13.93
C ASN A 266 -19.81 -7.80 -12.78
N LEU A 267 -19.39 -6.56 -12.53
CA LEU A 267 -19.94 -5.73 -11.45
C LEU A 267 -21.41 -5.32 -11.68
N GLN A 268 -21.90 -5.40 -12.93
CA GLN A 268 -23.30 -5.15 -13.32
C GLN A 268 -24.17 -6.43 -13.24
N GLY A 269 -23.54 -7.58 -13.11
CA GLY A 269 -24.21 -8.88 -13.04
C GLY A 269 -24.26 -9.64 -14.38
N ASP A 270 -23.68 -9.07 -15.46
CA ASP A 270 -23.61 -9.74 -16.76
C ASP A 270 -22.61 -10.88 -16.71
N SER A 271 -22.98 -12.02 -17.30
CA SER A 271 -22.14 -13.22 -17.32
C SER A 271 -21.11 -13.14 -18.45
N ILE A 272 -19.84 -12.94 -18.11
CA ILE A 272 -18.72 -12.69 -19.04
C ILE A 272 -17.72 -13.85 -18.97
N SER A 273 -17.20 -14.22 -20.13
CA SER A 273 -16.01 -15.07 -20.27
C SER A 273 -14.94 -14.34 -21.11
N PRO A 274 -13.66 -14.39 -20.75
CA PRO A 274 -12.59 -13.96 -21.64
C PRO A 274 -12.59 -14.72 -22.99
N MET A 275 -13.29 -15.84 -23.07
CA MET A 275 -13.41 -16.69 -24.26
C MET A 275 -14.70 -16.44 -25.07
N ASP A 276 -15.51 -15.43 -24.73
CA ASP A 276 -16.69 -15.07 -25.50
C ASP A 276 -16.33 -14.71 -26.97
N GLU A 277 -17.19 -15.04 -27.91
CA GLU A 277 -17.00 -14.84 -29.35
C GLU A 277 -16.64 -13.39 -29.71
N ARG A 278 -17.18 -12.40 -28.98
CA ARG A 278 -16.86 -10.98 -29.17
C ARG A 278 -15.38 -10.64 -28.96
N PHE A 279 -14.63 -11.49 -28.27
CA PHE A 279 -13.18 -11.35 -28.03
C PHE A 279 -12.34 -12.28 -28.94
N ALA A 280 -12.96 -13.03 -29.84
CA ALA A 280 -12.25 -13.91 -30.76
C ALA A 280 -11.25 -13.14 -31.62
N GLY A 281 -10.05 -13.71 -31.80
CA GLY A 281 -8.98 -13.07 -32.56
C GLY A 281 -8.27 -11.91 -31.87
N ARG A 282 -8.58 -11.65 -30.60
CA ARG A 282 -7.92 -10.61 -29.80
C ARG A 282 -6.93 -11.25 -28.80
N VAL A 283 -5.87 -10.54 -28.49
CA VAL A 283 -4.96 -10.86 -27.38
C VAL A 283 -5.66 -10.51 -26.07
N ARG A 284 -5.54 -11.34 -25.04
CA ARG A 284 -6.20 -11.09 -23.75
C ARG A 284 -5.21 -11.23 -22.60
N MET A 285 -5.35 -10.35 -21.61
CA MET A 285 -4.69 -10.46 -20.32
C MET A 285 -5.76 -10.67 -19.24
N VAL A 286 -5.56 -11.65 -18.38
CA VAL A 286 -6.47 -11.95 -17.26
C VAL A 286 -5.68 -11.86 -15.97
N GLN A 287 -5.97 -10.83 -15.19
CA GLN A 287 -5.41 -10.63 -13.85
C GLN A 287 -6.27 -11.35 -12.81
N VAL A 288 -5.72 -12.29 -12.09
CA VAL A 288 -6.35 -12.87 -10.89
C VAL A 288 -5.92 -12.03 -9.70
N MET A 289 -6.85 -11.36 -9.03
CA MET A 289 -6.54 -10.27 -8.10
C MET A 289 -7.52 -10.18 -6.91
N GLY A 290 -7.31 -9.23 -6.02
CA GLY A 290 -8.24 -8.75 -5.01
C GLY A 290 -8.06 -7.26 -4.75
N SER A 291 -9.13 -6.50 -4.52
CA SER A 291 -9.06 -5.05 -4.27
C SER A 291 -8.31 -4.70 -2.98
N TRP A 292 -8.14 -5.66 -2.09
CA TRP A 292 -7.42 -5.57 -0.82
C TRP A 292 -5.89 -5.73 -0.95
N CYS A 293 -5.38 -6.06 -2.14
CA CYS A 293 -3.99 -6.43 -2.39
C CYS A 293 -3.21 -5.26 -3.03
N PRO A 294 -2.25 -4.64 -2.35
CA PRO A 294 -1.50 -3.51 -2.88
C PRO A 294 -0.69 -3.82 -4.15
N ASN A 295 -0.06 -4.99 -4.26
CA ASN A 295 0.63 -5.37 -5.49
C ASN A 295 -0.34 -5.56 -6.67
N CYS A 296 -1.60 -5.94 -6.38
CA CYS A 296 -2.67 -5.96 -7.39
C CYS A 296 -3.04 -4.56 -7.86
N VAL A 297 -3.03 -3.56 -6.97
CA VAL A 297 -3.22 -2.16 -7.33
C VAL A 297 -2.13 -1.72 -8.31
N ASP A 298 -0.86 -1.98 -7.99
CA ASP A 298 0.27 -1.59 -8.85
C ASP A 298 0.21 -2.27 -10.23
N GLU A 299 -0.12 -3.57 -10.26
CA GLU A 299 -0.31 -4.28 -11.54
C GLU A 299 -1.52 -3.72 -12.31
N THR A 300 -2.64 -3.43 -11.63
CA THR A 300 -3.84 -2.87 -12.29
C THR A 300 -3.55 -1.51 -12.93
N VAL A 301 -2.75 -0.65 -12.31
CA VAL A 301 -2.31 0.62 -12.91
C VAL A 301 -1.55 0.35 -14.21
N LEU A 302 -0.61 -0.60 -14.21
CA LEU A 302 0.13 -0.99 -15.42
C LEU A 302 -0.79 -1.59 -16.48
N LEU A 303 -1.74 -2.46 -16.09
CA LEU A 303 -2.68 -3.08 -17.03
C LEU A 303 -3.66 -2.06 -17.65
N THR A 304 -4.05 -1.05 -16.87
CA THR A 304 -4.87 0.06 -17.39
C THR A 304 -4.10 0.85 -18.45
N GLU A 305 -2.80 1.12 -18.23
CA GLU A 305 -1.91 1.73 -19.22
C GLU A 305 -1.79 0.84 -20.48
N MET A 306 -1.62 -0.46 -20.33
CA MET A 306 -1.53 -1.39 -21.47
C MET A 306 -2.86 -1.44 -22.24
N TYR A 307 -3.99 -1.48 -21.54
CA TYR A 307 -5.30 -1.44 -22.16
C TYR A 307 -5.50 -0.17 -23.00
N GLU A 308 -5.20 0.99 -22.45
CA GLU A 308 -5.31 2.27 -23.16
C GLU A 308 -4.40 2.34 -24.39
N ALA A 309 -3.20 1.78 -24.32
CA ALA A 309 -2.24 1.81 -25.42
C ALA A 309 -2.58 0.82 -26.56
N TYR A 310 -3.18 -0.33 -26.24
CA TYR A 310 -3.27 -1.44 -27.20
C TYR A 310 -4.68 -1.96 -27.45
N HIS A 311 -5.73 -1.46 -26.78
CA HIS A 311 -7.11 -1.95 -26.96
C HIS A 311 -7.56 -1.85 -28.41
N ASP A 312 -7.35 -0.71 -29.07
CA ASP A 312 -7.74 -0.49 -30.48
C ASP A 312 -6.89 -1.35 -31.44
N GLN A 313 -5.75 -1.87 -30.98
CA GLN A 313 -4.89 -2.77 -31.76
C GLN A 313 -5.23 -4.26 -31.52
N GLY A 314 -6.22 -4.54 -30.67
CA GLY A 314 -6.72 -5.89 -30.42
C GLY A 314 -6.30 -6.52 -29.10
N LEU A 315 -5.98 -5.73 -28.07
CA LEU A 315 -5.81 -6.20 -26.71
C LEU A 315 -7.12 -6.04 -25.92
N ASP A 316 -7.50 -7.05 -25.16
CA ASP A 316 -8.46 -6.95 -24.06
C ASP A 316 -7.80 -7.32 -22.73
N VAL A 317 -8.32 -6.73 -21.66
CA VAL A 317 -7.90 -7.01 -20.29
C VAL A 317 -9.12 -7.38 -19.45
N PHE A 318 -8.95 -8.31 -18.52
CA PHE A 318 -9.96 -8.72 -17.55
C PHE A 318 -9.31 -8.80 -16.18
N ALA A 319 -10.05 -8.44 -15.13
CA ALA A 319 -9.67 -8.76 -13.76
C ALA A 319 -10.67 -9.79 -13.21
N ILE A 320 -10.17 -10.91 -12.65
CA ILE A 320 -10.97 -11.86 -11.87
C ILE A 320 -10.65 -11.61 -10.40
N ALA A 321 -11.62 -11.04 -9.69
CA ALA A 321 -11.43 -10.55 -8.34
C ALA A 321 -11.96 -11.53 -7.29
N PHE A 322 -11.10 -11.87 -6.33
CA PHE A 322 -11.43 -12.64 -5.13
C PHE A 322 -11.30 -11.73 -3.90
N GLU A 323 -12.42 -11.51 -3.20
CA GLU A 323 -12.55 -10.51 -2.17
C GLU A 323 -12.51 -11.08 -0.75
N ARG A 324 -12.06 -10.25 0.22
CA ARG A 324 -12.03 -10.65 1.64
C ARG A 324 -13.38 -10.47 2.35
N TYR A 325 -14.34 -9.82 1.71
CA TYR A 325 -15.68 -9.68 2.26
C TYR A 325 -16.52 -10.94 2.01
N PRO A 326 -17.11 -11.55 3.05
CA PRO A 326 -18.04 -12.65 2.87
C PRO A 326 -19.35 -12.18 2.23
N GLU A 327 -19.76 -10.92 2.44
CA GLU A 327 -20.97 -10.35 1.87
C GLU A 327 -20.71 -9.80 0.46
N LYS A 328 -21.33 -10.44 -0.54
CA LYS A 328 -21.20 -10.06 -1.96
C LYS A 328 -21.43 -8.56 -2.20
N GLY A 329 -22.40 -7.94 -1.51
CA GLY A 329 -22.68 -6.51 -1.67
C GLY A 329 -21.50 -5.62 -1.32
N LYS A 330 -20.81 -5.90 -0.20
CA LYS A 330 -19.60 -5.18 0.20
C LYS A 330 -18.44 -5.44 -0.78
N ALA A 331 -18.27 -6.69 -1.22
CA ALA A 331 -17.27 -7.04 -2.22
C ALA A 331 -17.45 -6.24 -3.51
N ILE A 332 -18.68 -6.19 -4.06
CA ILE A 332 -18.99 -5.42 -5.28
C ILE A 332 -18.76 -3.92 -5.05
N SER A 333 -19.13 -3.36 -3.90
CA SER A 333 -18.88 -1.94 -3.57
C SER A 333 -17.39 -1.62 -3.51
N SER A 334 -16.57 -2.53 -2.92
CA SER A 334 -15.11 -2.37 -2.88
C SER A 334 -14.51 -2.40 -4.29
N LEU A 335 -14.93 -3.35 -5.13
CA LEU A 335 -14.47 -3.47 -6.51
C LEU A 335 -14.91 -2.30 -7.38
N THR A 336 -16.11 -1.76 -7.17
CA THR A 336 -16.59 -0.55 -7.87
C THR A 336 -15.72 0.64 -7.53
N ARG A 337 -15.45 0.89 -6.24
CA ARG A 337 -14.55 1.95 -5.79
C ARG A 337 -13.14 1.77 -6.36
N PHE A 338 -12.59 0.54 -6.33
CA PHE A 338 -11.30 0.19 -6.91
C PHE A 338 -11.25 0.54 -8.42
N LYS A 339 -12.27 0.11 -9.17
CA LYS A 339 -12.39 0.37 -10.60
C LYS A 339 -12.44 1.87 -10.91
N GLU A 340 -13.23 2.63 -10.17
CA GLU A 340 -13.39 4.09 -10.32
C GLU A 340 -12.10 4.83 -9.97
N ARG A 341 -11.50 4.53 -8.81
CA ARG A 341 -10.28 5.21 -8.33
C ARG A 341 -9.07 4.97 -9.22
N LEU A 342 -8.96 3.81 -9.85
CA LEU A 342 -7.86 3.47 -10.75
C LEU A 342 -8.17 3.72 -12.24
N GLY A 343 -9.36 4.24 -12.57
CA GLY A 343 -9.76 4.54 -13.95
C GLY A 343 -9.85 3.30 -14.85
N VAL A 344 -10.12 2.11 -14.28
CA VAL A 344 -10.18 0.84 -15.00
C VAL A 344 -11.36 0.85 -15.99
N LYS A 345 -11.09 0.64 -17.28
CA LYS A 345 -12.09 0.65 -18.36
C LYS A 345 -12.53 -0.74 -18.80
N TYR A 346 -11.79 -1.77 -18.40
CA TYR A 346 -12.09 -3.16 -18.74
C TYR A 346 -13.00 -3.85 -17.72
N ASP A 347 -13.43 -5.08 -18.03
CA ASP A 347 -14.31 -5.85 -17.16
C ASP A 347 -13.61 -6.37 -15.91
N VAL A 348 -14.22 -6.12 -14.75
CA VAL A 348 -13.87 -6.71 -13.47
C VAL A 348 -14.92 -7.75 -13.14
N LEU A 349 -14.51 -9.01 -13.04
CA LEU A 349 -15.35 -10.16 -12.82
C LEU A 349 -15.26 -10.60 -11.36
N TYR A 350 -16.38 -10.84 -10.72
CA TYR A 350 -16.44 -11.31 -9.34
C TYR A 350 -16.26 -12.82 -9.25
N GLY A 351 -15.13 -13.28 -8.74
CA GLY A 351 -14.77 -14.70 -8.57
C GLY A 351 -15.29 -15.31 -7.26
N GLY A 352 -15.56 -14.48 -6.24
CA GLY A 352 -15.98 -14.92 -4.92
C GLY A 352 -15.06 -14.49 -3.78
N GLU A 353 -15.04 -15.23 -2.70
CA GLU A 353 -14.16 -14.98 -1.56
C GLU A 353 -12.69 -15.35 -1.87
N SER A 354 -11.73 -14.64 -1.24
CA SER A 354 -10.29 -14.83 -1.46
C SER A 354 -9.68 -16.08 -0.81
N ARG A 355 -10.53 -17.07 -0.46
CA ARG A 355 -10.07 -18.38 0.01
C ARG A 355 -9.53 -19.21 -1.15
N LYS A 356 -8.40 -19.89 -0.93
CA LYS A 356 -7.73 -20.69 -1.97
C LYS A 356 -8.63 -21.76 -2.58
N GLU A 357 -9.49 -22.36 -1.79
CA GLU A 357 -10.44 -23.40 -2.22
C GLU A 357 -11.49 -22.83 -3.19
N VAL A 358 -12.03 -21.64 -2.89
CA VAL A 358 -13.00 -20.94 -3.75
C VAL A 358 -12.34 -20.57 -5.07
N ALA A 359 -11.13 -20.03 -5.02
CA ALA A 359 -10.39 -19.65 -6.21
C ALA A 359 -10.03 -20.88 -7.08
N ALA A 360 -9.64 -22.00 -6.47
CA ALA A 360 -9.36 -23.26 -7.18
C ALA A 360 -10.61 -23.86 -7.83
N GLU A 361 -11.78 -23.72 -7.19
CA GLU A 361 -13.07 -24.14 -7.77
C GLU A 361 -13.45 -23.30 -8.99
N LYS A 362 -13.23 -21.99 -8.94
CA LYS A 362 -13.57 -21.06 -10.02
C LYS A 362 -12.59 -21.08 -11.18
N LEU A 363 -11.32 -21.44 -10.91
CA LEU A 363 -10.22 -21.49 -11.90
C LEU A 363 -9.64 -22.92 -11.96
N PRO A 364 -10.46 -23.94 -12.31
CA PRO A 364 -10.05 -25.35 -12.24
C PRO A 364 -8.95 -25.74 -13.22
N PHE A 365 -8.69 -24.92 -14.24
CA PHE A 365 -7.65 -25.09 -15.23
C PHE A 365 -6.24 -24.72 -14.69
N LEU A 366 -6.15 -23.98 -13.58
CA LEU A 366 -4.87 -23.70 -12.91
C LEU A 366 -4.52 -24.83 -11.95
N ASP A 367 -3.23 -25.17 -11.88
CA ASP A 367 -2.74 -26.15 -10.89
C ASP A 367 -2.95 -25.65 -9.46
N HIS A 368 -2.63 -24.37 -9.21
CA HIS A 368 -2.91 -23.66 -7.96
C HIS A 368 -2.83 -22.15 -8.19
N ILE A 369 -3.29 -21.37 -7.22
CA ILE A 369 -3.06 -19.93 -7.12
C ILE A 369 -2.08 -19.71 -5.98
N MET A 370 -0.83 -19.45 -6.32
CA MET A 370 0.23 -19.22 -5.34
C MET A 370 0.05 -17.87 -4.65
N SER A 371 -0.26 -16.81 -5.42
CA SER A 371 -0.47 -15.45 -4.91
C SER A 371 -1.40 -14.60 -5.76
N TYR A 372 -1.79 -13.48 -5.20
CA TYR A 372 -2.38 -12.35 -5.91
C TYR A 372 -1.32 -11.23 -6.00
N PRO A 373 -1.12 -10.60 -7.20
CA PRO A 373 -1.74 -10.94 -8.47
C PRO A 373 -1.10 -12.17 -9.13
N THR A 374 -1.87 -12.80 -10.03
CA THR A 374 -1.38 -13.74 -11.05
C THR A 374 -1.96 -13.31 -12.40
N CYS A 375 -1.12 -13.08 -13.41
CA CYS A 375 -1.53 -12.61 -14.72
C CYS A 375 -1.40 -13.70 -15.78
N ILE A 376 -2.46 -13.95 -16.54
CA ILE A 376 -2.54 -14.95 -17.60
C ILE A 376 -2.59 -14.23 -18.94
N PHE A 377 -1.72 -14.63 -19.87
CA PHE A 377 -1.61 -14.06 -21.22
C PHE A 377 -2.14 -15.05 -22.25
N ILE A 378 -3.13 -14.62 -23.03
CA ILE A 378 -3.87 -15.44 -24.00
C ILE A 378 -3.67 -14.86 -25.39
N ASP A 379 -3.28 -15.67 -26.35
CA ASP A 379 -3.08 -15.26 -27.73
C ASP A 379 -4.39 -15.13 -28.53
N ARG A 380 -4.28 -14.76 -29.80
CA ARG A 380 -5.39 -14.58 -30.73
C ARG A 380 -6.16 -15.87 -31.02
N ALA A 381 -5.52 -17.04 -30.86
CA ALA A 381 -6.17 -18.34 -31.00
C ALA A 381 -6.90 -18.79 -29.74
N GLY A 382 -6.77 -18.04 -28.62
CA GLY A 382 -7.36 -18.37 -27.33
C GLY A 382 -6.48 -19.23 -26.44
N LYS A 383 -5.23 -19.50 -26.83
CA LYS A 383 -4.30 -20.35 -26.07
C LYS A 383 -3.52 -19.51 -25.04
N VAL A 384 -3.32 -20.09 -23.87
CA VAL A 384 -2.47 -19.48 -22.84
C VAL A 384 -1.00 -19.59 -23.27
N ARG A 385 -0.32 -18.45 -23.31
CA ARG A 385 1.09 -18.31 -23.74
C ARG A 385 2.03 -18.13 -22.56
N ARG A 386 1.52 -17.58 -21.46
CA ARG A 386 2.28 -17.30 -20.25
C ARG A 386 1.35 -17.18 -19.05
N ILE A 387 1.80 -17.62 -17.89
CA ILE A 387 1.21 -17.30 -16.60
C ILE A 387 2.34 -16.72 -15.75
N ARG A 388 2.08 -15.58 -15.13
CA ARG A 388 3.05 -14.91 -14.28
C ARG A 388 2.47 -14.73 -12.89
N THR A 389 3.17 -15.23 -11.89
CA THR A 389 2.80 -15.13 -10.48
C THR A 389 3.56 -14.01 -9.79
N GLY A 390 2.86 -13.21 -9.00
CA GLY A 390 3.42 -12.08 -8.28
C GLY A 390 3.70 -10.88 -9.18
N PHE A 391 3.91 -9.74 -8.56
CA PHE A 391 4.19 -8.50 -9.26
C PHE A 391 5.24 -7.68 -8.52
N TYR A 392 6.23 -7.23 -9.24
CA TYR A 392 7.23 -6.29 -8.77
C TYR A 392 6.86 -4.90 -9.22
N GLY A 393 6.31 -4.12 -8.28
CA GLY A 393 5.84 -2.77 -8.51
C GLY A 393 6.96 -1.74 -8.64
N PRO A 394 6.60 -0.46 -8.86
CA PRO A 394 7.55 0.63 -9.08
C PRO A 394 8.60 0.79 -7.96
N GLY A 395 8.27 0.39 -6.72
CA GLY A 395 9.20 0.39 -5.58
C GLY A 395 10.47 -0.47 -5.78
N THR A 396 10.44 -1.42 -6.75
CA THR A 396 11.59 -2.26 -7.11
C THR A 396 12.55 -1.61 -8.12
N GLY A 397 12.26 -0.35 -8.55
CA GLY A 397 13.11 0.42 -9.45
C GLY A 397 13.35 -0.27 -10.80
N GLU A 398 14.61 -0.63 -11.08
CA GLU A 398 15.04 -1.25 -12.35
C GLU A 398 14.29 -2.55 -12.68
N HIS A 399 13.89 -3.35 -11.70
CA HIS A 399 13.13 -4.58 -11.94
C HIS A 399 11.77 -4.26 -12.57
N TYR A 400 11.06 -3.25 -12.05
CA TYR A 400 9.79 -2.81 -12.62
C TYR A 400 9.98 -2.20 -14.02
N VAL A 401 10.98 -1.33 -14.22
CA VAL A 401 11.26 -0.71 -15.52
C VAL A 401 11.53 -1.79 -16.59
N ASN A 402 12.34 -2.79 -16.25
CA ASN A 402 12.64 -3.89 -17.13
C ASN A 402 11.42 -4.78 -17.42
N TYR A 403 10.61 -5.08 -16.38
CA TYR A 403 9.37 -5.83 -16.56
C TYR A 403 8.40 -5.09 -17.48
N ARG A 404 8.13 -3.81 -17.24
CA ARG A 404 7.24 -2.98 -18.08
C ARG A 404 7.68 -2.94 -19.53
N ARG A 405 8.99 -2.79 -19.79
CA ARG A 405 9.55 -2.82 -21.15
C ARG A 405 9.34 -4.20 -21.81
N ASN A 406 9.68 -5.27 -21.11
CA ASN A 406 9.57 -6.64 -21.64
C ASN A 406 8.10 -7.03 -21.86
N LEU A 407 7.18 -6.56 -21.01
CA LEU A 407 5.75 -6.75 -21.20
C LEU A 407 5.26 -6.09 -22.49
N LYS A 408 5.64 -4.83 -22.76
CA LYS A 408 5.31 -4.14 -24.02
C LYS A 408 5.77 -4.91 -25.23
N LEU A 409 7.03 -5.32 -25.26
CA LEU A 409 7.60 -6.12 -26.37
C LEU A 409 6.87 -7.45 -26.54
N PHE A 410 6.49 -8.11 -25.46
CA PHE A 410 5.75 -9.35 -25.51
C PHE A 410 4.34 -9.17 -26.09
N LEU A 411 3.61 -8.11 -25.64
CA LEU A 411 2.29 -7.77 -26.16
C LEU A 411 2.35 -7.38 -27.64
N GLU A 412 3.29 -6.56 -28.05
CA GLU A 412 3.48 -6.16 -29.45
C GLU A 412 3.73 -7.38 -30.36
N LYS A 413 4.55 -8.33 -29.90
CA LYS A 413 4.77 -9.61 -30.60
C LYS A 413 3.46 -10.40 -30.75
N MET A 414 2.68 -10.56 -29.67
CA MET A 414 1.41 -11.29 -29.72
C MET A 414 0.38 -10.60 -30.61
N LEU A 415 0.33 -9.25 -30.58
CA LEU A 415 -0.57 -8.44 -31.41
C LEU A 415 -0.20 -8.49 -32.89
N ALA A 416 1.06 -8.73 -33.24
CA ALA A 416 1.51 -8.90 -34.62
C ALA A 416 1.25 -10.30 -35.19
N GLU A 417 0.91 -11.28 -34.35
CA GLU A 417 0.59 -12.64 -34.82
C GLU A 417 -0.70 -12.62 -35.67
N PRO A 418 -0.78 -13.43 -36.77
CA PRO A 418 -1.96 -13.48 -37.61
C PRO A 418 -3.18 -14.02 -36.84
N VAL A 419 -4.37 -13.53 -37.17
CA VAL A 419 -5.63 -14.11 -36.68
C VAL A 419 -5.88 -15.38 -37.49
N GLU A 420 -5.86 -16.55 -36.85
CA GLU A 420 -6.19 -17.82 -37.52
C GLU A 420 -7.60 -17.74 -38.09
N GLY A 421 -7.74 -18.06 -39.40
CA GLY A 421 -9.01 -18.05 -40.12
C GLY A 421 -9.28 -16.84 -41.00
N LYS A 422 -8.55 -15.73 -40.89
CA LYS A 422 -8.53 -14.67 -41.93
C LYS A 422 -7.35 -14.94 -42.86
N LYS A 423 -7.62 -15.61 -44.01
CA LYS A 423 -6.66 -15.57 -45.12
C LYS A 423 -6.37 -14.10 -45.46
N ALA A 424 -5.10 -13.76 -45.55
CA ALA A 424 -4.67 -12.47 -46.04
C ALA A 424 -5.37 -12.25 -47.39
N ALA A 425 -6.17 -11.19 -47.49
CA ALA A 425 -6.79 -10.76 -48.76
C ALA A 425 -5.77 -10.07 -49.65
#